data_ba26e9903913de8b2529db4900e14560
#
_entry.id   ba26e9903913de8b2529db4900e14560
#
_cell.length_a   1.000
_cell.length_b   1.000
_cell.length_c   1.000
_cell.angle_alpha   90.00
_cell.angle_beta   90.00
_cell.angle_gamma   90.00
#
_symmetry.space_group_name_H-M   'P 1'
#
loop_
_entity.id
_entity.type
_entity.pdbx_description
1 polymer ?
#
loop_
_entity_poly.entity_id
_entity_poly.type
_entity_poly.pdbx_seq_one_letter_code
_entity_poly.pdbx_strand_id
1 'polypeptide(L)'
;EKADVLLAVTGADEANLAVGTLAKYEFGVRKVIGKVNNPLNAWLYTKQFGIDMVINQAELISKIAMEQIDFEDMTILLRLSEEKYSIVQFEIKGNSPSVGKCISDLGLPEESLVISISRNKKLQICKGNTILQAGDHLIALVKDSVNEEFKKHFQ
;
A
#
# COMPACT_ATOMS: atom_id res chain seq x y z
N GLU A 1 -24.27 9.55 25.34
CA GLU A 1 -23.33 9.95 24.26
C GLU A 1 -23.50 8.99 23.11
N LYS A 2 -23.59 9.48 21.87
CA LYS A 2 -23.65 8.64 20.68
C LYS A 2 -22.24 8.46 20.16
N ALA A 3 -21.81 7.21 19.98
CA ALA A 3 -20.55 6.90 19.32
C ALA A 3 -20.73 6.96 17.79
N ASP A 4 -19.84 7.63 17.09
CA ASP A 4 -19.83 7.68 15.62
C ASP A 4 -19.17 6.45 15.00
N VAL A 5 -18.19 5.89 15.67
CA VAL A 5 -17.40 4.75 15.22
C VAL A 5 -17.22 3.75 16.35
N LEU A 6 -17.39 2.48 16.04
CA LEU A 6 -17.08 1.38 16.96
C LEU A 6 -16.01 0.48 16.33
N LEU A 7 -15.00 0.12 17.12
CA LEU A 7 -14.01 -0.90 16.77
C LEU A 7 -14.20 -2.12 17.67
N ALA A 8 -14.64 -3.23 17.08
CA ALA A 8 -14.72 -4.53 17.73
C ALA A 8 -13.45 -5.34 17.43
N VAL A 9 -12.45 -5.28 18.32
CA VAL A 9 -11.09 -5.79 18.08
C VAL A 9 -10.59 -6.75 19.19
N THR A 10 -11.52 -7.46 19.81
CA THR A 10 -11.19 -8.46 20.86
C THR A 10 -10.50 -9.71 20.26
N GLY A 11 -10.11 -10.64 21.14
CA GLY A 11 -9.54 -11.94 20.72
C GLY A 11 -10.58 -12.97 20.25
N ALA A 12 -11.90 -12.70 20.39
CA ALA A 12 -12.96 -13.63 20.04
C ALA A 12 -13.82 -13.09 18.89
N ASP A 13 -13.90 -13.84 17.80
CA ASP A 13 -14.65 -13.45 16.61
C ASP A 13 -16.14 -13.29 16.89
N GLU A 14 -16.71 -14.22 17.68
CA GLU A 14 -18.12 -14.20 18.07
C GLU A 14 -18.46 -12.93 18.87
N ALA A 15 -17.56 -12.52 19.76
CA ALA A 15 -17.74 -11.30 20.54
C ALA A 15 -17.66 -10.06 19.64
N ASN A 16 -16.69 -10.02 18.72
CA ASN A 16 -16.54 -8.91 17.78
C ASN A 16 -17.77 -8.76 16.88
N LEU A 17 -18.30 -9.87 16.37
CA LEU A 17 -19.49 -9.88 15.54
C LEU A 17 -20.74 -9.45 16.32
N ALA A 18 -20.95 -10.01 17.51
CA ALA A 18 -22.11 -9.69 18.35
C ALA A 18 -22.12 -8.20 18.75
N VAL A 19 -20.98 -7.69 19.23
CA VAL A 19 -20.84 -6.28 19.61
C VAL A 19 -21.03 -5.36 18.40
N GLY A 20 -20.48 -5.70 17.25
CA GLY A 20 -20.64 -4.94 16.03
C GLY A 20 -22.09 -4.89 15.55
N THR A 21 -22.78 -6.04 15.54
CA THR A 21 -24.20 -6.14 15.17
C THR A 21 -25.09 -5.30 16.10
N LEU A 22 -24.91 -5.44 17.41
CA LEU A 22 -25.64 -4.64 18.39
C LEU A 22 -25.38 -3.14 18.22
N ALA A 23 -24.12 -2.76 18.06
CA ALA A 23 -23.76 -1.35 17.85
C ALA A 23 -24.44 -0.75 16.62
N LYS A 24 -24.53 -1.53 15.55
CA LYS A 24 -25.16 -1.08 14.30
C LYS A 24 -26.66 -0.91 14.41
N TYR A 25 -27.32 -1.97 14.88
CA TYR A 25 -28.79 -2.06 14.78
C TYR A 25 -29.53 -1.56 16.02
N GLU A 26 -28.97 -1.75 17.21
CA GLU A 26 -29.62 -1.29 18.46
C GLU A 26 -29.17 0.12 18.83
N PHE A 27 -27.90 0.45 18.63
CA PHE A 27 -27.35 1.75 19.03
C PHE A 27 -27.16 2.75 17.89
N GLY A 28 -27.39 2.33 16.64
CA GLY A 28 -27.32 3.20 15.47
C GLY A 28 -25.93 3.78 15.21
N VAL A 29 -24.87 3.06 15.55
CA VAL A 29 -23.49 3.49 15.29
C VAL A 29 -23.25 3.58 13.79
N ARG A 30 -22.78 4.75 13.35
CA ARG A 30 -22.65 5.06 11.93
C ARG A 30 -21.65 4.15 11.21
N LYS A 31 -20.49 3.88 11.83
CA LYS A 31 -19.42 3.06 11.27
C LYS A 31 -18.95 2.02 12.27
N VAL A 32 -19.04 0.76 11.87
CA VAL A 32 -18.58 -0.39 12.68
C VAL A 32 -17.45 -1.09 11.95
N ILE A 33 -16.33 -1.26 12.65
CA ILE A 33 -15.13 -1.94 12.17
C ILE A 33 -14.95 -3.20 13.03
N GLY A 34 -14.91 -4.37 12.40
CA GLY A 34 -14.74 -5.66 13.07
C GLY A 34 -13.41 -6.32 12.73
N LYS A 35 -12.69 -6.82 13.74
CA LYS A 35 -11.50 -7.65 13.55
C LYS A 35 -11.90 -9.11 13.44
N VAL A 36 -11.39 -9.79 12.42
CA VAL A 36 -11.44 -11.25 12.26
C VAL A 36 -10.11 -11.84 12.69
N ASN A 37 -10.14 -12.75 13.63
CA ASN A 37 -8.97 -13.51 14.11
C ASN A 37 -8.80 -14.81 13.32
N ASN A 38 -9.90 -15.53 13.05
CA ASN A 38 -9.89 -16.72 12.22
C ASN A 38 -10.44 -16.41 10.82
N PRO A 39 -9.61 -16.48 9.75
CA PRO A 39 -10.04 -16.19 8.38
C PRO A 39 -11.27 -16.98 7.91
N LEU A 40 -11.52 -18.17 8.47
CA LEU A 40 -12.70 -18.98 8.16
C LEU A 40 -14.01 -18.31 8.57
N ASN A 41 -13.98 -17.34 9.48
CA ASN A 41 -15.15 -16.59 9.93
C ASN A 41 -15.39 -15.30 9.12
N ALA A 42 -14.50 -14.95 8.21
CA ALA A 42 -14.54 -13.67 7.48
C ALA A 42 -15.85 -13.46 6.69
N TRP A 43 -16.47 -14.54 6.23
CA TRP A 43 -17.73 -14.48 5.49
C TRP A 43 -18.92 -13.97 6.31
N LEU A 44 -18.85 -14.03 7.65
CA LEU A 44 -19.87 -13.48 8.55
C LEU A 44 -19.77 -11.95 8.69
N TYR A 45 -18.59 -11.38 8.44
CA TYR A 45 -18.32 -9.96 8.66
C TYR A 45 -18.77 -9.14 7.45
N THR A 46 -20.08 -9.01 7.31
CA THR A 46 -20.70 -8.28 6.19
C THR A 46 -21.56 -7.13 6.69
N LYS A 47 -21.96 -6.25 5.77
CA LYS A 47 -22.92 -5.18 6.08
C LYS A 47 -24.26 -5.71 6.60
N GLN A 48 -24.66 -6.92 6.19
CA GLN A 48 -25.86 -7.58 6.71
C GLN A 48 -25.78 -7.89 8.21
N PHE A 49 -24.57 -8.17 8.71
CA PHE A 49 -24.30 -8.36 10.14
C PHE A 49 -23.82 -7.08 10.83
N GLY A 50 -24.01 -5.92 10.19
CA GLY A 50 -23.71 -4.62 10.79
C GLY A 50 -22.24 -4.24 10.76
N ILE A 51 -21.38 -4.95 10.03
CA ILE A 51 -19.95 -4.64 9.92
C ILE A 51 -19.70 -3.87 8.61
N ASP A 52 -19.27 -2.64 8.74
CA ASP A 52 -18.98 -1.78 7.59
C ASP A 52 -17.58 -1.99 7.03
N MET A 53 -16.62 -2.39 7.88
CA MET A 53 -15.23 -2.65 7.50
C MET A 53 -14.67 -3.82 8.31
N VAL A 54 -13.94 -4.68 7.63
CA VAL A 54 -13.31 -5.86 8.23
C VAL A 54 -11.80 -5.68 8.29
N ILE A 55 -11.21 -6.01 9.44
CA ILE A 55 -9.75 -6.12 9.60
C ILE A 55 -9.42 -7.60 9.78
N ASN A 56 -8.83 -8.20 8.75
CA ASN A 56 -8.29 -9.55 8.81
C ASN A 56 -6.80 -9.46 9.21
N GLN A 57 -6.50 -9.79 10.46
CA GLN A 57 -5.15 -9.67 11.00
C GLN A 57 -4.15 -10.56 10.27
N ALA A 58 -4.52 -11.80 9.95
CA ALA A 58 -3.63 -12.73 9.26
C ALA A 58 -3.31 -12.24 7.84
N GLU A 59 -4.31 -11.75 7.11
CA GLU A 59 -4.14 -11.18 5.77
C GLU A 59 -3.27 -9.93 5.79
N LEU A 60 -3.47 -9.04 6.77
CA LEU A 60 -2.68 -7.82 6.92
C LEU A 60 -1.22 -8.14 7.19
N ILE A 61 -0.95 -9.05 8.14
CA ILE A 61 0.42 -9.47 8.46
C ILE A 61 1.06 -10.16 7.26
N SER A 62 0.34 -11.03 6.56
CA SER A 62 0.84 -11.71 5.36
C SER A 62 1.19 -10.72 4.25
N LYS A 63 0.36 -9.69 4.02
CA LYS A 63 0.67 -8.63 3.05
C LYS A 63 1.94 -7.88 3.41
N ILE A 64 2.07 -7.45 4.67
CA ILE A 64 3.27 -6.76 5.15
C ILE A 64 4.51 -7.66 5.02
N ALA A 65 4.40 -8.95 5.38
CA ALA A 65 5.50 -9.90 5.26
C ALA A 65 5.91 -10.11 3.80
N MET A 66 4.95 -10.30 2.89
CA MET A 66 5.20 -10.44 1.45
C MET A 66 5.88 -9.20 0.87
N GLU A 67 5.44 -8.00 1.27
CA GLU A 67 6.07 -6.73 0.85
C GLU A 67 7.54 -6.64 1.28
N GLN A 68 7.96 -7.34 2.35
CA GLN A 68 9.36 -7.39 2.77
C GLN A 68 10.18 -8.48 2.05
N ILE A 69 9.53 -9.51 1.51
CA ILE A 69 10.19 -10.66 0.88
C ILE A 69 10.43 -10.42 -0.62
N ASP A 70 9.49 -9.75 -1.29
CA ASP A 70 9.47 -9.69 -2.76
C ASP A 70 10.48 -8.70 -3.38
N PHE A 71 11.16 -7.86 -2.58
CA PHE A 71 11.97 -6.78 -3.19
C PHE A 71 13.29 -6.54 -2.45
N GLU A 72 14.34 -7.23 -2.86
CA GLU A 72 15.71 -6.85 -2.47
C GLU A 72 16.06 -5.39 -2.85
N ASP A 73 15.36 -4.81 -3.85
CA ASP A 73 15.70 -3.51 -4.43
C ASP A 73 14.54 -2.50 -4.54
N MET A 74 13.26 -2.92 -4.39
CA MET A 74 12.11 -2.03 -4.59
C MET A 74 10.99 -2.34 -3.59
N THR A 75 10.57 -1.35 -2.80
CA THR A 75 9.50 -1.46 -1.81
C THR A 75 8.20 -0.86 -2.35
N ILE A 76 7.10 -1.60 -2.26
CA ILE A 76 5.76 -1.06 -2.56
C ILE A 76 5.26 -0.30 -1.34
N LEU A 77 5.06 1.01 -1.48
CA LEU A 77 4.52 1.87 -0.42
C LEU A 77 2.99 1.82 -0.36
N LEU A 78 2.33 1.72 -1.52
CA LEU A 78 0.87 1.73 -1.63
C LEU A 78 0.42 1.07 -2.94
N ARG A 79 -0.57 0.19 -2.86
CA ARG A 79 -1.28 -0.33 -4.04
C ARG A 79 -2.60 0.41 -4.23
N LEU A 80 -2.82 0.95 -5.42
CA LEU A 80 -4.07 1.57 -5.84
C LEU A 80 -4.94 0.49 -6.48
N SER A 81 -5.91 -0.02 -5.72
CA SER A 81 -6.56 -1.31 -5.94
C SER A 81 -7.47 -1.43 -7.18
N GLU A 82 -7.96 -0.34 -7.76
CA GLU A 82 -8.92 -0.43 -8.88
C GLU A 82 -8.24 -0.50 -10.27
N GLU A 83 -7.04 0.04 -10.42
CA GLU A 83 -6.38 0.16 -11.73
C GLU A 83 -5.03 -0.56 -11.83
N LYS A 84 -4.66 -1.36 -10.81
CA LYS A 84 -3.37 -2.09 -10.76
C LYS A 84 -2.15 -1.19 -10.89
N TYR A 85 -2.17 -0.03 -10.25
CA TYR A 85 -1.02 0.83 -10.06
C TYR A 85 -0.47 0.69 -8.65
N SER A 86 0.85 0.79 -8.53
CA SER A 86 1.56 0.79 -7.25
C SER A 86 2.43 2.03 -7.11
N ILE A 87 2.45 2.63 -5.93
CA ILE A 87 3.49 3.59 -5.55
C ILE A 87 4.64 2.78 -5.00
N VAL A 88 5.79 2.90 -5.64
CA VAL A 88 7.01 2.14 -5.30
C VAL A 88 8.12 3.08 -4.88
N GLN A 89 9.00 2.57 -4.02
CA GLN A 89 10.23 3.24 -3.60
C GLN A 89 11.41 2.32 -3.81
N PHE A 90 12.53 2.85 -4.29
CA PHE A 90 13.79 2.11 -4.43
C PHE A 90 14.98 3.07 -4.42
N GLU A 91 16.17 2.51 -4.14
CA GLU A 91 17.42 3.24 -4.15
C GLU A 91 18.15 3.05 -5.48
N ILE A 92 18.70 4.14 -6.03
CA ILE A 92 19.58 4.12 -7.19
C ILE A 92 20.96 3.63 -6.74
N LYS A 93 21.33 2.41 -7.15
CA LYS A 93 22.65 1.85 -6.86
C LYS A 93 23.73 2.54 -7.71
N GLY A 94 24.97 2.52 -7.21
CA GLY A 94 26.09 3.16 -7.90
C GLY A 94 26.41 2.57 -9.30
N ASN A 95 26.03 1.32 -9.55
CA ASN A 95 26.18 0.64 -10.84
C ASN A 95 24.95 0.76 -11.76
N SER A 96 23.91 1.48 -11.33
CA SER A 96 22.69 1.66 -12.12
C SER A 96 22.97 2.39 -13.45
N PRO A 97 22.39 1.91 -14.57
CA PRO A 97 22.53 2.57 -15.87
C PRO A 97 21.86 3.94 -15.94
N SER A 98 21.04 4.29 -14.94
CA SER A 98 20.36 5.58 -14.85
C SER A 98 21.19 6.66 -14.16
N VAL A 99 22.31 6.33 -13.51
CA VAL A 99 23.18 7.32 -12.86
C VAL A 99 23.74 8.30 -13.87
N GLY A 100 23.61 9.60 -13.60
CA GLY A 100 24.05 10.69 -14.45
C GLY A 100 23.13 11.05 -15.61
N LYS A 101 22.00 10.32 -15.79
CA LYS A 101 21.02 10.60 -16.84
C LYS A 101 19.86 11.48 -16.34
N CYS A 102 19.25 12.24 -17.23
CA CYS A 102 17.98 12.89 -16.97
C CYS A 102 16.83 11.87 -17.00
N ILE A 103 15.79 12.11 -16.23
CA ILE A 103 14.59 11.23 -16.23
C ILE A 103 13.97 11.15 -17.63
N SER A 104 13.92 12.26 -18.38
CA SER A 104 13.43 12.30 -19.77
C SER A 104 14.17 11.39 -20.73
N ASP A 105 15.45 11.11 -20.44
CA ASP A 105 16.34 10.37 -21.34
C ASP A 105 16.34 8.86 -21.04
N LEU A 106 15.60 8.44 -20.00
CA LEU A 106 15.55 7.03 -19.60
C LEU A 106 14.64 6.17 -20.48
N GLY A 107 13.69 6.79 -21.20
CA GLY A 107 12.71 6.04 -22.01
C GLY A 107 11.81 5.15 -21.17
N LEU A 108 11.35 5.67 -20.02
CA LEU A 108 10.50 4.90 -19.09
C LEU A 108 9.17 4.50 -19.75
N PRO A 109 8.56 3.38 -19.33
CA PRO A 109 7.25 2.96 -19.84
C PRO A 109 6.19 4.05 -19.67
N GLU A 110 5.27 4.20 -20.64
CA GLU A 110 4.19 5.21 -20.62
C GLU A 110 3.30 5.13 -19.37
N GLU A 111 3.10 3.91 -18.85
CA GLU A 111 2.30 3.63 -17.65
C GLU A 111 3.14 3.75 -16.36
N SER A 112 4.15 4.64 -16.35
CA SER A 112 4.99 4.90 -15.20
C SER A 112 5.34 6.39 -15.07
N LEU A 113 5.53 6.84 -13.81
CA LEU A 113 5.89 8.22 -13.51
C LEU A 113 6.81 8.27 -12.29
N VAL A 114 8.00 8.86 -12.44
CA VAL A 114 8.84 9.19 -11.30
C VAL A 114 8.31 10.47 -10.65
N ILE A 115 7.86 10.34 -9.40
CA ILE A 115 7.20 11.42 -8.64
C ILE A 115 8.24 12.30 -7.96
N SER A 116 9.15 11.67 -7.20
CA SER A 116 10.13 12.40 -6.39
C SER A 116 11.38 11.59 -6.13
N ILE A 117 12.44 12.28 -5.77
CA ILE A 117 13.67 11.72 -5.21
C ILE A 117 13.91 12.26 -3.81
N SER A 118 14.48 11.44 -2.94
CA SER A 118 15.07 11.88 -1.68
C SER A 118 16.58 11.77 -1.81
N ARG A 119 17.26 12.91 -1.74
CA ARG A 119 18.72 13.04 -1.78
C ARG A 119 19.20 13.75 -0.51
N ASN A 120 20.11 13.13 0.24
CA ASN A 120 20.60 13.68 1.51
C ASN A 120 19.47 14.05 2.48
N LYS A 121 18.45 13.18 2.60
CA LYS A 121 17.24 13.39 3.42
C LYS A 121 16.38 14.59 3.02
N LYS A 122 16.59 15.15 1.84
CA LYS A 122 15.75 16.22 1.26
C LYS A 122 14.92 15.65 0.13
N LEU A 123 13.60 15.77 0.25
CA LEU A 123 12.67 15.38 -0.80
C LEU A 123 12.62 16.45 -1.89
N GLN A 124 12.69 16.02 -3.14
CA GLN A 124 12.61 16.88 -4.32
C GLN A 124 11.63 16.27 -5.32
N ILE A 125 10.68 17.07 -5.80
CA ILE A 125 9.79 16.66 -6.90
C ILE A 125 10.59 16.55 -8.18
N CYS A 126 10.43 15.43 -8.87
CA CYS A 126 11.12 15.17 -10.13
C CYS A 126 10.52 15.95 -11.30
N LYS A 127 11.39 16.30 -12.22
CA LYS A 127 11.05 16.84 -13.54
C LYS A 127 11.84 16.07 -14.59
N GLY A 128 11.47 16.18 -15.86
CA GLY A 128 12.18 15.49 -16.94
C GLY A 128 13.68 15.76 -16.96
N ASN A 129 14.11 16.98 -16.62
CA ASN A 129 15.51 17.39 -16.54
C ASN A 129 16.22 17.08 -15.22
N THR A 130 15.57 16.34 -14.30
CA THR A 130 16.20 15.93 -13.05
C THR A 130 17.25 14.85 -13.34
N ILE A 131 18.51 15.13 -12.96
CA ILE A 131 19.62 14.18 -13.12
C ILE A 131 19.66 13.25 -11.89
N LEU A 132 19.66 11.97 -12.14
CA LEU A 132 19.73 10.91 -11.13
C LEU A 132 21.17 10.70 -10.64
N GLN A 133 21.33 10.40 -9.36
CA GLN A 133 22.61 10.13 -8.71
C GLN A 133 22.55 8.83 -7.92
N ALA A 134 23.69 8.20 -7.75
CA ALA A 134 23.81 7.06 -6.83
C ALA A 134 23.40 7.47 -5.40
N GLY A 135 22.63 6.61 -4.72
CA GLY A 135 22.09 6.86 -3.40
C GLY A 135 20.81 7.72 -3.38
N ASP A 136 20.25 8.11 -4.54
CA ASP A 136 18.92 8.68 -4.59
C ASP A 136 17.86 7.63 -4.26
N HIS A 137 16.93 7.95 -3.36
CA HIS A 137 15.73 7.15 -3.14
C HIS A 137 14.61 7.71 -4.00
N LEU A 138 14.19 6.95 -5.00
CA LEU A 138 13.09 7.30 -5.89
C LEU A 138 11.75 6.88 -5.32
N ILE A 139 10.72 7.70 -5.57
CA ILE A 139 9.31 7.33 -5.43
C ILE A 139 8.69 7.45 -6.82
N ALA A 140 8.05 6.38 -7.27
CA ALA A 140 7.41 6.32 -8.58
C ALA A 140 6.02 5.70 -8.48
N LEU A 141 5.13 6.10 -9.40
CA LEU A 141 3.86 5.43 -9.68
C LEU A 141 4.08 4.54 -10.90
N VAL A 142 3.76 3.26 -10.78
CA VAL A 142 4.01 2.27 -11.83
C VAL A 142 2.83 1.32 -11.93
N LYS A 143 2.39 1.03 -13.15
CA LYS A 143 1.38 0.00 -13.39
C LYS A 143 2.01 -1.38 -13.23
N ASP A 144 1.29 -2.30 -12.59
CA ASP A 144 1.82 -3.64 -12.28
C ASP A 144 2.30 -4.39 -13.53
N SER A 145 1.65 -4.18 -14.69
CA SER A 145 2.00 -4.82 -15.97
C SER A 145 3.36 -4.40 -16.54
N VAL A 146 3.86 -3.20 -16.19
CA VAL A 146 5.14 -2.66 -16.70
C VAL A 146 6.22 -2.58 -15.62
N ASN A 147 5.95 -3.11 -14.44
CA ASN A 147 6.85 -3.01 -13.29
C ASN A 147 8.24 -3.62 -13.57
N GLU A 148 8.29 -4.80 -14.19
CA GLU A 148 9.55 -5.45 -14.53
C GLU A 148 10.35 -4.69 -15.62
N GLU A 149 9.67 -4.07 -16.57
CA GLU A 149 10.28 -3.21 -17.57
C GLU A 149 10.85 -1.95 -16.92
N PHE A 150 10.05 -1.32 -16.06
CA PHE A 150 10.45 -0.13 -15.31
C PHE A 150 11.72 -0.39 -14.48
N LYS A 151 11.79 -1.50 -13.76
CA LYS A 151 12.96 -1.88 -12.95
C LYS A 151 14.26 -1.94 -13.76
N LYS A 152 14.23 -2.47 -14.98
CA LYS A 152 15.42 -2.63 -15.83
C LYS A 152 16.14 -1.32 -16.14
N HIS A 153 15.46 -0.19 -16.04
CA HIS A 153 16.07 1.12 -16.24
C HIS A 153 16.96 1.55 -15.07
N PHE A 154 16.81 0.92 -13.90
CA PHE A 154 17.45 1.32 -12.65
C PHE A 154 18.37 0.24 -12.04
N GLN A 155 18.32 -0.97 -12.55
CA GLN A 155 19.16 -2.12 -12.09
C GLN A 155 20.45 -2.23 -12.87
#